data_071184183d2a685f110fe277015b833f
#
_entry.id   071184183d2a685f110fe277015b833f
#
_cell.length_a   1.000
_cell.length_b   1.000
_cell.length_c   1.000
_cell.angle_alpha   90.00
_cell.angle_beta   90.00
_cell.angle_gamma   90.00
#
_symmetry.space_group_name_H-M   'P 1'
#
loop_
_entity.id
_entity.type
_entity.pdbx_description
1 polymer ?
#
loop_
_entity_poly.entity_id
_entity_poly.type
_entity_poly.pdbx_seq_one_letter_code
_entity_poly.pdbx_strand_id
1 'polypeptide(L)'
;MPRRSLARLYQDEFSNYSLVKFQQDLIAGLSVAAVALPLALAFGVGSGAGAAAGLITSIIGGILIGALGGAPYQISGAKAVTSVVLIVLVNRYGLEGMWFATLFSGLLMLIIGLMHLGRFIAFIPAPVIRGFTLGIALIIMIRQADNFFGIKTPTTETAAQKLIGYFNSGLTPNIHAIIIGFVVMGIMILWPKKWNVYFPSSLFGLIVAALLNWTLGWSAATIDSIPRTLILEKHLDLTSIPWDNLSDFIAPALTLTALGSIEAFLCGAAGSNMTGTRLQVNQQLIAQGLGNIALPFFGAIPTTSAMIRTKVAIQAGAQTRLVSIIHALILLAAMFLFAPFIEKIPLAALAGLLMVVAVRTNEWEAIQRIFSKRFKTDMIAFTIAMLATVVLNLTDAILIGTFLAGAVFLNKIASIDINVQDVDIKRLKQRGIKTAGKCGHVRVAFLTGPLFFAATGQFDEAFANLTDTHALILSMRGVPLIDTEGLEEIHRLYDKLQKQGGTLMFAGLHDNARAMMERDGLIEIIGEGNFFWSSDQAIVEAEKRGCQFCESEKLQKTKVMS
;
A
#
# COMPACT_ATOMS: atom_id res chain seq x y z
N MET A 1 3.61 -4.41 -20.86
CA MET A 1 2.22 -4.73 -21.30
C MET A 1 1.64 -3.51 -22.01
N PRO A 2 0.92 -3.67 -23.13
CA PRO A 2 0.42 -2.54 -23.90
C PRO A 2 -0.54 -1.68 -23.08
N ARG A 3 -0.38 -0.38 -23.20
CA ARG A 3 -1.19 0.67 -22.61
C ARG A 3 -2.62 0.57 -23.10
N ARG A 4 -3.60 0.31 -22.22
CA ARG A 4 -5.00 0.51 -22.59
C ARG A 4 -5.34 1.99 -22.38
N SER A 5 -5.61 2.72 -23.46
CA SER A 5 -6.10 4.08 -23.36
C SER A 5 -7.49 4.11 -22.72
N LEU A 6 -7.86 5.24 -22.11
CA LEU A 6 -9.20 5.42 -21.53
C LEU A 6 -10.30 5.09 -22.55
N ALA A 7 -10.11 5.48 -23.82
CA ALA A 7 -11.05 5.18 -24.90
C ALA A 7 -11.23 3.67 -25.12
N ARG A 8 -10.16 2.88 -25.04
CA ARG A 8 -10.25 1.41 -25.13
C ARG A 8 -10.95 0.79 -23.92
N LEU A 9 -10.76 1.34 -22.71
CA LEU A 9 -11.49 0.89 -21.53
C LEU A 9 -12.99 1.10 -21.70
N TYR A 10 -13.39 2.25 -22.25
CA TYR A 10 -14.80 2.53 -22.56
C TYR A 10 -15.33 1.58 -23.64
N GLN A 11 -14.58 1.33 -24.71
CA GLN A 11 -14.98 0.40 -25.75
C GLN A 11 -15.17 -1.02 -25.19
N ASP A 12 -14.23 -1.51 -24.38
CA ASP A 12 -14.31 -2.85 -23.76
C ASP A 12 -15.53 -2.96 -22.83
N GLU A 13 -15.85 -1.91 -22.05
CA GLU A 13 -16.96 -1.91 -21.10
C GLU A 13 -18.33 -1.77 -21.78
N PHE A 14 -18.44 -0.97 -22.85
CA PHE A 14 -19.72 -0.61 -23.46
C PHE A 14 -19.98 -1.29 -24.80
N SER A 15 -19.05 -2.08 -25.36
CA SER A 15 -19.23 -2.78 -26.64
C SER A 15 -20.48 -3.68 -26.68
N ASN A 16 -20.85 -4.30 -25.56
CA ASN A 16 -22.02 -5.17 -25.42
C ASN A 16 -22.93 -4.69 -24.28
N TYR A 17 -23.10 -3.37 -24.15
CA TYR A 17 -23.95 -2.80 -23.12
C TYR A 17 -25.42 -2.93 -23.49
N SER A 18 -26.22 -3.49 -22.57
CA SER A 18 -27.64 -3.79 -22.79
C SER A 18 -28.49 -3.15 -21.69
N LEU A 19 -29.82 -3.08 -21.91
CA LEU A 19 -30.76 -2.59 -20.91
C LEU A 19 -30.67 -3.41 -19.60
N VAL A 20 -30.41 -4.71 -19.69
CA VAL A 20 -30.22 -5.58 -18.52
C VAL A 20 -29.02 -5.15 -17.71
N LYS A 21 -27.89 -4.86 -18.37
CA LYS A 21 -26.68 -4.36 -17.69
C LYS A 21 -26.92 -3.00 -17.06
N PHE A 22 -27.67 -2.11 -17.72
CA PHE A 22 -28.08 -0.83 -17.14
C PHE A 22 -28.92 -1.01 -15.88
N GLN A 23 -29.89 -1.92 -15.87
CA GLN A 23 -30.67 -2.24 -14.67
C GLN A 23 -29.80 -2.78 -13.53
N GLN A 24 -28.82 -3.61 -13.85
CA GLN A 24 -27.84 -4.10 -12.85
C GLN A 24 -27.00 -2.97 -12.29
N ASP A 25 -26.47 -2.08 -13.12
CA ASP A 25 -25.72 -0.92 -12.67
C ASP A 25 -26.58 0.05 -11.84
N LEU A 26 -27.88 0.20 -12.18
CA LEU A 26 -28.82 1.02 -11.43
C LEU A 26 -29.07 0.46 -10.03
N ILE A 27 -29.34 -0.85 -9.92
CA ILE A 27 -29.55 -1.53 -8.63
C ILE A 27 -28.27 -1.48 -7.79
N ALA A 28 -27.13 -1.72 -8.41
CA ALA A 28 -25.84 -1.62 -7.75
C ALA A 28 -25.55 -0.20 -7.26
N GLY A 29 -25.83 0.81 -8.10
CA GLY A 29 -25.69 2.22 -7.75
C GLY A 29 -26.57 2.63 -6.57
N LEU A 30 -27.82 2.17 -6.54
CA LEU A 30 -28.73 2.39 -5.39
C LEU A 30 -28.23 1.73 -4.12
N SER A 31 -27.77 0.48 -4.21
CA SER A 31 -27.20 -0.26 -3.07
C SER A 31 -25.95 0.43 -2.52
N VAL A 32 -25.08 0.93 -3.41
CA VAL A 32 -23.89 1.69 -3.02
C VAL A 32 -24.27 3.01 -2.39
N ALA A 33 -25.23 3.75 -2.94
CA ALA A 33 -25.67 5.05 -2.41
C ALA A 33 -26.24 4.91 -0.99
N ALA A 34 -27.02 3.87 -0.72
CA ALA A 34 -27.59 3.59 0.60
C ALA A 34 -26.50 3.34 1.68
N VAL A 35 -25.38 2.74 1.30
CA VAL A 35 -24.22 2.56 2.20
C VAL A 35 -23.36 3.83 2.23
N ALA A 36 -23.23 4.52 1.10
CA ALA A 36 -22.34 5.66 0.96
C ALA A 36 -22.85 6.91 1.70
N LEU A 37 -24.17 7.15 1.74
CA LEU A 37 -24.77 8.33 2.37
C LEU A 37 -24.38 8.45 3.86
N PRO A 38 -24.64 7.46 4.72
CA PRO A 38 -24.22 7.53 6.13
C PRO A 38 -22.73 7.75 6.32
N LEU A 39 -21.91 7.06 5.51
CA LEU A 39 -20.45 7.13 5.62
C LEU A 39 -19.92 8.48 5.15
N ALA A 40 -20.48 9.05 4.10
CA ALA A 40 -20.08 10.36 3.59
C ALA A 40 -20.33 11.46 4.64
N LEU A 41 -21.52 11.48 5.25
CA LEU A 41 -21.86 12.40 6.33
C LEU A 41 -20.92 12.25 7.52
N ALA A 42 -20.72 11.00 7.97
CA ALA A 42 -19.89 10.71 9.12
C ALA A 42 -18.42 11.09 8.92
N PHE A 43 -17.84 10.81 7.75
CA PHE A 43 -16.44 11.18 7.44
C PHE A 43 -16.28 12.69 7.22
N GLY A 44 -17.31 13.38 6.70
CA GLY A 44 -17.32 14.82 6.61
C GLY A 44 -17.26 15.46 7.99
N VAL A 45 -18.12 15.05 8.93
CA VAL A 45 -18.08 15.50 10.33
C VAL A 45 -16.76 15.11 11.00
N GLY A 46 -16.31 13.85 10.82
CA GLY A 46 -15.07 13.35 11.39
C GLY A 46 -13.81 14.03 10.89
N SER A 47 -13.85 14.70 9.74
CA SER A 47 -12.75 15.49 9.17
C SER A 47 -12.70 16.93 9.69
N GLY A 48 -13.74 17.39 10.39
CA GLY A 48 -13.89 18.78 10.81
C GLY A 48 -14.41 19.74 9.72
N ALA A 49 -14.66 19.23 8.49
CA ALA A 49 -15.18 20.04 7.38
C ALA A 49 -16.71 20.06 7.29
N GLY A 50 -17.39 19.27 8.14
CA GLY A 50 -18.84 19.17 8.16
C GLY A 50 -19.42 18.09 7.24
N ALA A 51 -20.67 17.71 7.53
CA ALA A 51 -21.34 16.60 6.83
C ALA A 51 -21.53 16.88 5.32
N ALA A 52 -21.86 18.13 4.96
CA ALA A 52 -22.04 18.57 3.58
C ALA A 52 -20.78 18.35 2.74
N ALA A 53 -19.59 18.69 3.27
CA ALA A 53 -18.33 18.51 2.58
C ALA A 53 -18.06 17.02 2.25
N GLY A 54 -18.34 16.11 3.17
CA GLY A 54 -18.21 14.67 2.94
C GLY A 54 -19.20 14.14 1.88
N LEU A 55 -20.43 14.66 1.87
CA LEU A 55 -21.44 14.28 0.88
C LEU A 55 -21.07 14.76 -0.52
N ILE A 56 -20.67 16.02 -0.67
CA ILE A 56 -20.22 16.61 -1.93
C ILE A 56 -18.98 15.88 -2.47
N THR A 57 -18.04 15.49 -1.57
CA THR A 57 -16.90 14.64 -1.95
C THR A 57 -17.34 13.35 -2.62
N SER A 58 -18.35 12.67 -2.07
CA SER A 58 -18.85 11.41 -2.63
C SER A 58 -19.62 11.62 -3.93
N ILE A 59 -20.27 12.77 -4.11
CA ILE A 59 -20.97 13.14 -5.35
C ILE A 59 -19.96 13.48 -6.45
N ILE A 60 -19.14 14.50 -6.24
CA ILE A 60 -18.18 14.97 -7.26
C ILE A 60 -17.10 13.92 -7.54
N GLY A 61 -16.53 13.32 -6.49
CA GLY A 61 -15.56 12.24 -6.63
C GLY A 61 -16.14 11.00 -7.31
N GLY A 62 -17.40 10.64 -7.00
CA GLY A 62 -18.12 9.54 -7.65
C GLY A 62 -18.29 9.76 -9.15
N ILE A 63 -18.62 10.99 -9.59
CA ILE A 63 -18.77 11.34 -11.00
C ILE A 63 -17.41 11.38 -11.70
N LEU A 64 -16.49 12.23 -11.24
CA LEU A 64 -15.23 12.49 -11.93
C LEU A 64 -14.32 11.26 -11.95
N ILE A 65 -14.10 10.65 -10.78
CA ILE A 65 -13.20 9.51 -10.68
C ILE A 65 -13.86 8.26 -11.25
N GLY A 66 -15.17 8.10 -11.09
CA GLY A 66 -15.93 7.03 -11.75
C GLY A 66 -15.80 7.09 -13.27
N ALA A 67 -15.98 8.26 -13.87
CA ALA A 67 -15.85 8.45 -15.30
C ALA A 67 -14.41 8.20 -15.80
N LEU A 68 -13.38 8.71 -15.11
CA LEU A 68 -12.00 8.69 -15.57
C LEU A 68 -11.17 7.51 -15.02
N GLY A 69 -11.73 6.70 -14.12
CA GLY A 69 -11.04 5.67 -13.37
C GLY A 69 -10.46 4.53 -14.21
N GLY A 70 -9.48 3.84 -13.62
CA GLY A 70 -8.78 2.71 -14.23
C GLY A 70 -9.42 1.34 -13.94
N ALA A 71 -10.54 1.31 -13.20
CA ALA A 71 -11.28 0.11 -12.87
C ALA A 71 -12.80 0.37 -12.95
N PRO A 72 -13.59 -0.53 -13.58
CA PRO A 72 -14.99 -0.27 -13.88
C PRO A 72 -15.88 -0.13 -12.63
N TYR A 73 -15.63 -0.86 -11.57
CA TYR A 73 -16.52 -0.88 -10.37
C TYR A 73 -15.97 -0.12 -9.17
N GLN A 74 -14.86 0.57 -9.32
CA GLN A 74 -14.20 1.23 -8.21
C GLN A 74 -14.95 2.49 -7.79
N ILE A 75 -15.46 2.47 -6.56
CA ILE A 75 -16.19 3.60 -6.00
C ILE A 75 -15.22 4.46 -5.19
N SER A 76 -15.23 5.76 -5.44
CA SER A 76 -14.46 6.76 -4.68
C SER A 76 -15.35 7.65 -3.84
N GLY A 77 -14.82 8.23 -2.78
CA GLY A 77 -15.54 9.14 -1.89
C GLY A 77 -14.82 9.41 -0.57
N ALA A 78 -15.46 10.15 0.33
CA ALA A 78 -14.96 10.43 1.67
C ALA A 78 -14.67 9.14 2.44
N LYS A 79 -13.57 9.11 3.22
CA LYS A 79 -13.09 7.91 3.89
C LYS A 79 -12.50 8.18 5.27
N ALA A 80 -12.54 7.14 6.13
CA ALA A 80 -12.06 7.18 7.49
C ALA A 80 -10.58 7.60 7.62
N VAL A 81 -9.74 6.98 6.80
CA VAL A 81 -8.28 7.20 6.83
C VAL A 81 -7.92 8.65 6.53
N THR A 82 -8.53 9.23 5.50
CA THR A 82 -8.32 10.64 5.15
C THR A 82 -8.89 11.58 6.22
N SER A 83 -10.07 11.28 6.78
CA SER A 83 -10.69 12.13 7.81
C SER A 83 -9.80 12.33 9.04
N VAL A 84 -9.01 11.33 9.42
CA VAL A 84 -8.05 11.45 10.53
C VAL A 84 -6.90 12.42 10.23
N VAL A 85 -6.40 12.44 8.99
CA VAL A 85 -5.39 13.43 8.55
C VAL A 85 -5.99 14.82 8.53
N LEU A 86 -7.21 14.91 7.98
CA LEU A 86 -7.87 16.19 7.75
C LEU A 86 -8.22 16.93 9.02
N ILE A 87 -8.67 16.22 10.07
CA ILE A 87 -9.01 16.89 11.34
C ILE A 87 -7.80 17.60 11.96
N VAL A 88 -6.60 17.04 11.79
CA VAL A 88 -5.35 17.68 12.24
C VAL A 88 -5.05 18.90 11.40
N LEU A 89 -5.18 18.80 10.08
CA LEU A 89 -4.97 19.91 9.15
C LEU A 89 -5.96 21.06 9.39
N VAL A 90 -7.25 20.72 9.54
CA VAL A 90 -8.30 21.71 9.81
C VAL A 90 -8.08 22.41 11.15
N ASN A 91 -7.67 21.68 12.18
CA ASN A 91 -7.37 22.29 13.49
C ASN A 91 -6.15 23.22 13.46
N ARG A 92 -5.13 22.91 12.63
CA ARG A 92 -3.87 23.66 12.58
C ARG A 92 -3.91 24.81 11.57
N TYR A 93 -4.50 24.59 10.40
CA TYR A 93 -4.44 25.48 9.25
C TYR A 93 -5.81 25.92 8.73
N GLY A 94 -6.90 25.52 9.41
CA GLY A 94 -8.25 25.80 8.94
C GLY A 94 -8.67 24.96 7.72
N LEU A 95 -9.85 25.26 7.18
CA LEU A 95 -10.36 24.59 5.99
C LEU A 95 -9.52 24.90 4.74
N GLU A 96 -9.03 26.13 4.64
CA GLU A 96 -8.20 26.57 3.50
C GLU A 96 -6.92 25.75 3.39
N GLY A 97 -6.21 25.52 4.51
CA GLY A 97 -5.03 24.68 4.52
C GLY A 97 -5.31 23.23 4.15
N MET A 98 -6.46 22.70 4.54
CA MET A 98 -6.92 21.36 4.13
C MET A 98 -7.15 21.29 2.62
N TRP A 99 -7.85 22.27 2.04
CA TRP A 99 -8.09 22.29 0.59
C TRP A 99 -6.82 22.44 -0.20
N PHE A 100 -5.90 23.27 0.31
CA PHE A 100 -4.61 23.47 -0.32
C PHE A 100 -3.78 22.17 -0.33
N ALA A 101 -3.66 21.49 0.80
CA ALA A 101 -3.00 20.19 0.87
C ALA A 101 -3.68 19.14 -0.05
N THR A 102 -5.02 19.22 -0.21
CA THR A 102 -5.78 18.36 -1.12
C THR A 102 -5.45 18.63 -2.57
N LEU A 103 -5.39 19.91 -2.97
CA LEU A 103 -5.01 20.33 -4.32
C LEU A 103 -3.61 19.83 -4.68
N PHE A 104 -2.63 20.05 -3.78
CA PHE A 104 -1.27 19.56 -3.98
C PHE A 104 -1.20 18.05 -4.05
N SER A 105 -1.91 17.35 -3.19
CA SER A 105 -1.99 15.89 -3.26
C SER A 105 -2.56 15.42 -4.59
N GLY A 106 -3.60 16.09 -5.09
CA GLY A 106 -4.18 15.83 -6.41
C GLY A 106 -3.17 16.01 -7.55
N LEU A 107 -2.39 17.10 -7.52
CA LEU A 107 -1.32 17.36 -8.49
C LEU A 107 -0.22 16.28 -8.45
N LEU A 108 0.21 15.89 -7.25
CA LEU A 108 1.21 14.83 -7.08
C LEU A 108 0.70 13.48 -7.62
N MET A 109 -0.55 13.09 -7.30
CA MET A 109 -1.15 11.87 -7.84
C MET A 109 -1.24 11.89 -9.36
N LEU A 110 -1.59 13.03 -9.94
CA LEU A 110 -1.66 13.22 -11.39
C LEU A 110 -0.28 13.04 -12.01
N ILE A 111 0.76 13.65 -11.45
CA ILE A 111 2.15 13.51 -11.90
C ILE A 111 2.61 12.06 -11.81
N ILE A 112 2.40 11.39 -10.67
CA ILE A 112 2.76 9.97 -10.47
C ILE A 112 2.06 9.09 -11.51
N GLY A 113 0.78 9.33 -11.77
CA GLY A 113 0.01 8.61 -12.78
C GLY A 113 0.54 8.82 -14.21
N LEU A 114 0.83 10.07 -14.59
CA LEU A 114 1.36 10.43 -15.91
C LEU A 114 2.78 9.89 -16.13
N MET A 115 3.63 9.93 -15.11
CA MET A 115 5.00 9.38 -15.14
C MET A 115 5.03 7.84 -15.04
N HIS A 116 3.87 7.18 -14.90
CA HIS A 116 3.76 5.72 -14.80
C HIS A 116 4.46 5.10 -13.57
N LEU A 117 4.55 5.86 -12.49
CA LEU A 117 5.19 5.46 -11.24
C LEU A 117 4.27 4.64 -10.32
N GLY A 118 3.01 4.41 -10.71
CA GLY A 118 2.02 3.67 -9.90
C GLY A 118 2.45 2.25 -9.51
N ARG A 119 3.37 1.64 -10.25
CA ARG A 119 3.94 0.33 -9.93
C ARG A 119 4.72 0.30 -8.60
N PHE A 120 5.27 1.44 -8.19
CA PHE A 120 6.06 1.53 -6.95
C PHE A 120 5.22 1.46 -5.68
N ILE A 121 3.92 1.74 -5.78
CA ILE A 121 2.98 1.65 -4.64
C ILE A 121 2.87 0.20 -4.13
N ALA A 122 3.09 -0.79 -4.99
CA ALA A 122 3.04 -2.21 -4.63
C ALA A 122 4.17 -2.68 -3.69
N PHE A 123 5.18 -1.85 -3.44
CA PHE A 123 6.34 -2.23 -2.59
C PHE A 123 6.06 -2.14 -1.08
N ILE A 124 4.94 -1.55 -0.66
CA ILE A 124 4.64 -1.43 0.77
C ILE A 124 4.14 -2.77 1.31
N PRO A 125 4.82 -3.37 2.31
CA PRO A 125 4.42 -4.65 2.86
C PRO A 125 3.05 -4.63 3.54
N ALA A 126 2.26 -5.66 3.33
CA ALA A 126 0.93 -5.78 3.91
C ALA A 126 0.87 -5.65 5.45
N PRO A 127 1.82 -6.17 6.26
CA PRO A 127 1.82 -5.98 7.71
C PRO A 127 1.87 -4.51 8.14
N VAL A 128 2.66 -3.68 7.45
CA VAL A 128 2.74 -2.22 7.73
C VAL A 128 1.39 -1.55 7.46
N ILE A 129 0.74 -1.87 6.33
CA ILE A 129 -0.58 -1.34 5.98
C ILE A 129 -1.62 -1.75 7.01
N ARG A 130 -1.62 -3.01 7.47
CA ARG A 130 -2.55 -3.50 8.50
C ARG A 130 -2.33 -2.82 9.85
N GLY A 131 -1.07 -2.66 10.28
CA GLY A 131 -0.73 -1.93 11.50
C GLY A 131 -1.21 -0.49 11.45
N PHE A 132 -0.93 0.19 10.35
CA PHE A 132 -1.40 1.54 10.08
C PHE A 132 -2.94 1.65 10.10
N THR A 133 -3.66 0.73 9.45
CA THR A 133 -5.14 0.72 9.43
C THR A 133 -5.71 0.52 10.83
N LEU A 134 -5.12 -0.35 11.65
CA LEU A 134 -5.55 -0.53 13.03
C LEU A 134 -5.25 0.72 13.88
N GLY A 135 -4.10 1.35 13.70
CA GLY A 135 -3.77 2.62 14.35
C GLY A 135 -4.80 3.71 14.03
N ILE A 136 -5.20 3.85 12.77
CA ILE A 136 -6.26 4.78 12.35
C ILE A 136 -7.61 4.43 13.02
N ALA A 137 -7.96 3.16 13.08
CA ALA A 137 -9.19 2.73 13.74
C ALA A 137 -9.21 3.17 15.23
N LEU A 138 -8.09 3.02 15.94
CA LEU A 138 -7.93 3.50 17.31
C LEU A 138 -8.06 5.03 17.41
N ILE A 139 -7.42 5.77 16.50
CA ILE A 139 -7.55 7.24 16.47
C ILE A 139 -9.00 7.68 16.26
N ILE A 140 -9.73 7.01 15.33
CA ILE A 140 -11.14 7.31 15.10
C ILE A 140 -11.95 7.07 16.37
N MET A 141 -11.75 5.94 17.06
CA MET A 141 -12.46 5.64 18.31
C MET A 141 -12.19 6.71 19.37
N ILE A 142 -10.94 7.12 19.55
CA ILE A 142 -10.55 8.15 20.51
C ILE A 142 -11.19 9.50 20.16
N ARG A 143 -11.09 9.93 18.88
CA ARG A 143 -11.59 11.24 18.47
C ARG A 143 -13.12 11.32 18.40
N GLN A 144 -13.80 10.21 18.12
CA GLN A 144 -15.26 10.17 18.10
C GLN A 144 -15.88 10.06 19.50
N ALA A 145 -15.07 9.87 20.54
CA ALA A 145 -15.58 9.85 21.92
C ALA A 145 -16.29 11.17 22.30
N ASP A 146 -15.81 12.33 21.82
CA ASP A 146 -16.48 13.63 22.06
C ASP A 146 -17.93 13.60 21.58
N ASN A 147 -18.15 13.24 20.33
CA ASN A 147 -19.47 13.17 19.73
C ASN A 147 -20.33 12.06 20.35
N PHE A 148 -19.70 10.93 20.71
CA PHE A 148 -20.39 9.78 21.29
C PHE A 148 -20.91 10.07 22.69
N PHE A 149 -20.09 10.71 23.53
CA PHE A 149 -20.46 11.10 24.89
C PHE A 149 -21.16 12.46 24.95
N GLY A 150 -21.26 13.19 23.82
CA GLY A 150 -21.85 14.53 23.79
C GLY A 150 -21.05 15.56 24.60
N ILE A 151 -19.73 15.41 24.66
CA ILE A 151 -18.81 16.31 25.39
C ILE A 151 -18.01 17.16 24.40
N LYS A 152 -17.44 18.24 24.90
CA LYS A 152 -16.51 19.09 24.14
C LYS A 152 -15.19 19.15 24.90
N THR A 153 -14.13 18.67 24.29
CA THR A 153 -12.78 18.76 24.83
C THR A 153 -11.88 19.61 23.90
N PRO A 154 -10.78 20.18 24.42
CA PRO A 154 -9.86 20.95 23.60
C PRO A 154 -9.36 20.16 22.37
N THR A 155 -9.14 20.88 21.29
CA THR A 155 -8.55 20.33 20.09
C THR A 155 -7.08 19.96 20.33
N THR A 156 -6.65 18.78 19.87
CA THR A 156 -5.27 18.29 20.07
C THR A 156 -4.72 17.73 18.75
N GLU A 157 -3.42 17.78 18.58
CA GLU A 157 -2.77 17.26 17.36
C GLU A 157 -2.74 15.73 17.33
N THR A 158 -2.41 15.08 18.46
CA THR A 158 -2.29 13.62 18.51
C THR A 158 -3.43 12.96 19.31
N ALA A 159 -3.69 11.69 19.01
CA ALA A 159 -4.67 10.90 19.75
C ALA A 159 -4.24 10.67 21.21
N ALA A 160 -2.94 10.55 21.45
CA ALA A 160 -2.40 10.42 22.80
C ALA A 160 -2.67 11.66 23.66
N GLN A 161 -2.45 12.87 23.11
CA GLN A 161 -2.81 14.11 23.80
C GLN A 161 -4.31 14.22 24.06
N LYS A 162 -5.14 13.73 23.13
CA LYS A 162 -6.59 13.71 23.29
C LYS A 162 -7.03 12.84 24.47
N LEU A 163 -6.43 11.64 24.61
CA LEU A 163 -6.67 10.76 25.75
C LEU A 163 -6.30 11.42 27.08
N ILE A 164 -5.15 12.08 27.15
CA ILE A 164 -4.72 12.83 28.35
C ILE A 164 -5.73 13.95 28.65
N GLY A 165 -6.21 14.64 27.61
CA GLY A 165 -7.22 15.69 27.74
C GLY A 165 -8.51 15.20 28.40
N TYR A 166 -8.96 13.96 28.12
CA TYR A 166 -10.15 13.38 28.78
C TYR A 166 -9.98 13.19 30.29
N PHE A 167 -8.79 12.85 30.77
CA PHE A 167 -8.52 12.70 32.20
C PHE A 167 -8.45 14.05 32.93
N ASN A 168 -8.04 15.11 32.24
CA ASN A 168 -7.86 16.44 32.85
C ASN A 168 -9.11 17.32 32.76
N SER A 169 -10.06 17.00 31.89
CA SER A 169 -11.28 17.78 31.72
C SER A 169 -12.38 17.17 32.60
N GLY A 170 -13.04 17.98 33.41
CA GLY A 170 -14.25 17.57 34.14
C GLY A 170 -15.34 17.20 33.12
N LEU A 171 -15.52 15.91 32.83
CA LEU A 171 -16.42 15.44 31.79
C LEU A 171 -17.87 15.49 32.28
N THR A 172 -18.72 16.17 31.53
CA THR A 172 -20.18 16.17 31.72
C THR A 172 -20.87 15.46 30.56
N PRO A 173 -20.95 14.11 30.56
CA PRO A 173 -21.47 13.37 29.43
C PRO A 173 -23.00 13.56 29.29
N ASN A 174 -23.46 13.68 28.04
CA ASN A 174 -24.88 13.72 27.72
C ASN A 174 -25.43 12.29 27.58
N ILE A 175 -26.28 11.89 28.52
CA ILE A 175 -26.86 10.54 28.53
C ILE A 175 -27.67 10.20 27.28
N HIS A 176 -28.37 11.19 26.68
CA HIS A 176 -29.12 11.00 25.45
C HIS A 176 -28.21 10.69 24.28
N ALA A 177 -27.06 11.39 24.16
CA ALA A 177 -26.05 11.11 23.15
C ALA A 177 -25.48 9.69 23.28
N ILE A 178 -25.17 9.27 24.52
CA ILE A 178 -24.65 7.93 24.82
C ILE A 178 -25.65 6.85 24.37
N ILE A 179 -26.93 7.00 24.77
CA ILE A 179 -27.97 6.03 24.40
C ILE A 179 -28.10 5.93 22.88
N ILE A 180 -28.13 7.07 22.18
CA ILE A 180 -28.22 7.10 20.71
C ILE A 180 -27.01 6.39 20.08
N GLY A 181 -25.80 6.69 20.56
CA GLY A 181 -24.57 6.04 20.08
C GLY A 181 -24.62 4.52 20.23
N PHE A 182 -25.00 4.03 21.41
CA PHE A 182 -25.15 2.59 21.66
C PHE A 182 -26.27 1.94 20.85
N VAL A 183 -27.40 2.62 20.65
CA VAL A 183 -28.50 2.11 19.81
C VAL A 183 -28.00 1.89 18.38
N VAL A 184 -27.29 2.86 17.78
CA VAL A 184 -26.74 2.72 16.43
C VAL A 184 -25.70 1.60 16.37
N MET A 185 -24.79 1.53 17.35
CA MET A 185 -23.80 0.44 17.42
C MET A 185 -24.50 -0.93 17.54
N GLY A 186 -25.49 -1.04 18.42
CA GLY A 186 -26.26 -2.27 18.62
C GLY A 186 -26.97 -2.71 17.34
N ILE A 187 -27.66 -1.78 16.68
CA ILE A 187 -28.30 -2.05 15.38
C ILE A 187 -27.26 -2.55 14.38
N MET A 188 -26.12 -1.85 14.23
CA MET A 188 -25.11 -2.25 13.24
C MET A 188 -24.45 -3.60 13.54
N ILE A 189 -24.30 -3.97 14.81
CA ILE A 189 -23.68 -5.24 15.23
C ILE A 189 -24.67 -6.40 15.10
N LEU A 190 -25.91 -6.20 15.55
CA LEU A 190 -26.93 -7.25 15.63
C LEU A 190 -27.71 -7.44 14.31
N TRP A 191 -27.56 -6.51 13.34
CA TRP A 191 -28.29 -6.56 12.08
C TRP A 191 -27.99 -7.83 11.29
N PRO A 192 -29.00 -8.61 10.89
CA PRO A 192 -28.80 -9.84 10.16
C PRO A 192 -28.12 -9.58 8.79
N LYS A 193 -27.08 -10.37 8.49
CA LYS A 193 -26.33 -10.23 7.21
C LYS A 193 -27.25 -10.31 5.98
N LYS A 194 -28.31 -11.13 6.05
CA LYS A 194 -29.30 -11.29 4.97
C LYS A 194 -30.06 -9.99 4.66
N TRP A 195 -30.37 -9.19 5.68
CA TRP A 195 -31.11 -7.93 5.52
C TRP A 195 -30.21 -6.80 5.03
N ASN A 196 -28.93 -6.88 5.28
CA ASN A 196 -27.97 -5.85 4.86
C ASN A 196 -27.87 -5.71 3.33
N VAL A 197 -28.30 -6.72 2.58
CA VAL A 197 -28.39 -6.70 1.11
C VAL A 197 -29.53 -5.79 0.64
N TYR A 198 -30.65 -5.79 1.36
CA TYR A 198 -31.84 -4.99 1.00
C TYR A 198 -31.81 -3.60 1.65
N PHE A 199 -31.39 -3.54 2.91
CA PHE A 199 -31.36 -2.29 3.67
C PHE A 199 -30.14 -2.24 4.59
N PRO A 200 -29.17 -1.34 4.30
CA PRO A 200 -27.93 -1.26 5.08
C PRO A 200 -28.18 -0.90 6.55
N SER A 201 -27.55 -1.64 7.46
CA SER A 201 -27.64 -1.42 8.92
C SER A 201 -27.24 0.00 9.34
N SER A 202 -26.28 0.61 8.63
CA SER A 202 -25.85 2.00 8.87
C SER A 202 -26.95 3.02 8.60
N LEU A 203 -27.67 2.88 7.48
CA LEU A 203 -28.76 3.77 7.12
C LEU A 203 -29.94 3.60 8.10
N PHE A 204 -30.30 2.35 8.40
CA PHE A 204 -31.36 2.06 9.37
C PHE A 204 -31.05 2.62 10.76
N GLY A 205 -29.81 2.42 11.25
CA GLY A 205 -29.37 2.96 12.53
C GLY A 205 -29.50 4.48 12.61
N LEU A 206 -29.11 5.20 11.55
CA LEU A 206 -29.25 6.67 11.51
C LEU A 206 -30.72 7.12 11.50
N ILE A 207 -31.59 6.44 10.75
CA ILE A 207 -33.03 6.74 10.74
C ILE A 207 -33.63 6.56 12.13
N VAL A 208 -33.34 5.41 12.78
CA VAL A 208 -33.83 5.15 14.15
C VAL A 208 -33.29 6.20 15.12
N ALA A 209 -32.01 6.56 15.04
CA ALA A 209 -31.40 7.57 15.90
C ALA A 209 -32.05 8.96 15.72
N ALA A 210 -32.30 9.37 14.48
CA ALA A 210 -32.96 10.64 14.18
C ALA A 210 -34.41 10.66 14.71
N LEU A 211 -35.16 9.56 14.51
CA LEU A 211 -36.53 9.41 15.04
C LEU A 211 -36.55 9.45 16.56
N LEU A 212 -35.66 8.72 17.24
CA LEU A 212 -35.59 8.72 18.71
C LEU A 212 -35.29 10.13 19.25
N ASN A 213 -34.29 10.81 18.68
CA ASN A 213 -33.96 12.17 19.12
C ASN A 213 -35.12 13.15 18.91
N TRP A 214 -35.84 13.02 17.78
CA TRP A 214 -36.96 13.90 17.46
C TRP A 214 -38.22 13.60 18.31
N THR A 215 -38.65 12.33 18.38
CA THR A 215 -39.90 11.95 19.05
C THR A 215 -39.83 12.05 20.57
N LEU A 216 -38.65 11.79 21.14
CA LEU A 216 -38.45 11.87 22.60
C LEU A 216 -38.02 13.28 23.07
N GLY A 217 -37.85 14.24 22.13
CA GLY A 217 -37.45 15.60 22.46
C GLY A 217 -36.04 15.67 23.09
N TRP A 218 -35.14 14.73 22.73
CA TRP A 218 -33.81 14.69 23.31
C TRP A 218 -32.93 15.82 22.83
N SER A 219 -31.99 16.29 23.66
CA SER A 219 -31.11 17.42 23.40
C SER A 219 -29.74 17.01 22.84
N ALA A 220 -29.69 15.91 22.11
CA ALA A 220 -28.43 15.50 21.45
C ALA A 220 -28.13 16.42 20.26
N ALA A 221 -26.88 16.88 20.17
CA ALA A 221 -26.43 17.72 19.06
C ALA A 221 -26.59 17.00 17.71
N THR A 222 -27.12 17.70 16.72
CA THR A 222 -27.38 17.19 15.38
C THR A 222 -26.38 17.72 14.34
N ILE A 223 -26.47 17.21 13.12
CA ILE A 223 -25.70 17.71 11.98
C ILE A 223 -26.12 19.16 11.70
N ASP A 224 -25.13 19.97 11.28
CA ASP A 224 -25.38 21.32 10.77
C ASP A 224 -26.26 21.28 9.49
N SER A 225 -26.80 22.44 9.09
CA SER A 225 -27.61 22.56 7.89
C SER A 225 -26.88 22.03 6.63
N ILE A 226 -27.60 21.26 5.82
CA ILE A 226 -27.12 20.75 4.55
C ILE A 226 -27.53 21.73 3.43
N PRO A 227 -26.59 22.49 2.88
CA PRO A 227 -26.92 23.44 1.82
C PRO A 227 -27.39 22.70 0.57
N ARG A 228 -28.41 23.26 -0.10
CA ARG A 228 -28.93 22.72 -1.37
C ARG A 228 -28.12 23.24 -2.56
N THR A 229 -26.79 23.26 -2.41
CA THR A 229 -25.86 23.71 -3.45
C THR A 229 -24.69 22.74 -3.51
N LEU A 230 -24.12 22.54 -4.70
CA LEU A 230 -22.92 21.71 -4.86
C LEU A 230 -21.65 22.44 -4.48
N ILE A 231 -21.66 23.77 -4.53
CA ILE A 231 -20.52 24.61 -4.11
C ILE A 231 -20.88 25.15 -2.72
N LEU A 232 -20.10 24.80 -1.73
CA LEU A 232 -20.25 25.30 -0.37
C LEU A 232 -19.83 26.78 -0.30
N GLU A 233 -20.42 27.53 0.64
CA GLU A 233 -20.06 28.93 0.88
C GLU A 233 -18.57 29.11 1.14
N LYS A 234 -18.00 28.20 1.94
CA LYS A 234 -16.56 28.10 2.13
C LYS A 234 -16.00 27.07 1.17
N HIS A 235 -15.16 27.49 0.26
CA HIS A 235 -14.43 26.67 -0.70
C HIS A 235 -13.06 27.28 -0.98
N LEU A 236 -12.19 26.56 -1.69
CA LEU A 236 -10.87 27.09 -2.04
C LEU A 236 -11.02 28.25 -3.02
N ASP A 237 -10.53 29.42 -2.61
CA ASP A 237 -10.30 30.55 -3.49
C ASP A 237 -8.80 30.61 -3.84
N LEU A 238 -8.48 30.74 -5.11
CA LEU A 238 -7.09 30.85 -5.58
C LEU A 238 -6.37 32.11 -5.06
N THR A 239 -7.14 33.13 -4.65
CA THR A 239 -6.60 34.35 -4.07
C THR A 239 -6.16 34.20 -2.61
N SER A 240 -6.70 33.20 -1.90
CA SER A 240 -6.41 32.94 -0.49
C SER A 240 -5.24 31.97 -0.27
N ILE A 241 -4.53 31.58 -1.34
CA ILE A 241 -3.43 30.63 -1.25
C ILE A 241 -2.27 31.25 -0.45
N PRO A 242 -1.82 30.63 0.66
CA PRO A 242 -0.72 31.13 1.49
C PRO A 242 0.63 30.79 0.83
N TRP A 243 1.00 31.54 -0.20
CA TRP A 243 2.24 31.31 -0.96
C TRP A 243 3.50 31.40 -0.10
N ASP A 244 3.47 32.19 0.96
CA ASP A 244 4.61 32.40 1.89
C ASP A 244 4.92 31.16 2.76
N ASN A 245 3.94 30.28 2.97
CA ASN A 245 4.06 29.10 3.85
C ASN A 245 3.88 27.78 3.11
N LEU A 246 4.26 27.73 1.84
CA LEU A 246 4.08 26.56 0.97
C LEU A 246 4.72 25.28 1.53
N SER A 247 5.87 25.43 2.21
CA SER A 247 6.62 24.35 2.83
C SER A 247 5.80 23.54 3.84
N ASP A 248 4.88 24.18 4.56
CA ASP A 248 4.09 23.55 5.61
C ASP A 248 3.08 22.53 5.06
N PHE A 249 2.71 22.67 3.79
CA PHE A 249 1.73 21.83 3.12
C PHE A 249 2.36 20.67 2.34
N ILE A 250 3.68 20.66 2.13
CA ILE A 250 4.38 19.57 1.39
C ILE A 250 4.18 18.24 2.10
N ALA A 251 4.46 18.17 3.40
CA ALA A 251 4.35 16.93 4.15
C ALA A 251 2.89 16.40 4.25
N PRO A 252 1.87 17.22 4.55
CA PRO A 252 0.47 16.82 4.46
C PRO A 252 0.04 16.37 3.06
N ALA A 253 0.46 17.05 2.01
CA ALA A 253 0.14 16.67 0.63
C ALA A 253 0.76 15.33 0.24
N LEU A 254 2.02 15.10 0.60
CA LEU A 254 2.69 13.81 0.41
C LEU A 254 1.97 12.68 1.17
N THR A 255 1.53 12.96 2.39
CA THR A 255 0.76 12.03 3.22
C THR A 255 -0.55 11.64 2.55
N LEU A 256 -1.34 12.61 2.11
CA LEU A 256 -2.60 12.38 1.39
C LEU A 256 -2.37 11.64 0.06
N THR A 257 -1.29 11.98 -0.66
CA THR A 257 -0.89 11.32 -1.91
C THR A 257 -0.55 9.85 -1.67
N ALA A 258 0.28 9.56 -0.68
CA ALA A 258 0.68 8.20 -0.33
C ALA A 258 -0.54 7.36 0.06
N LEU A 259 -1.34 7.88 1.00
CA LEU A 259 -2.57 7.21 1.46
C LEU A 259 -3.54 6.94 0.33
N GLY A 260 -3.88 7.97 -0.45
CA GLY A 260 -4.82 7.85 -1.55
C GLY A 260 -4.34 6.87 -2.61
N SER A 261 -3.05 6.88 -2.91
CA SER A 261 -2.44 5.96 -3.88
C SER A 261 -2.45 4.51 -3.41
N ILE A 262 -2.07 4.26 -2.15
CA ILE A 262 -2.10 2.93 -1.53
C ILE A 262 -3.53 2.39 -1.53
N GLU A 263 -4.48 3.19 -1.10
CA GLU A 263 -5.88 2.82 -1.03
C GLU A 263 -6.50 2.55 -2.41
N ALA A 264 -6.16 3.36 -3.42
CA ALA A 264 -6.59 3.13 -4.79
C ALA A 264 -6.07 1.78 -5.32
N PHE A 265 -4.80 1.47 -5.03
CA PHE A 265 -4.19 0.19 -5.40
C PHE A 265 -4.84 -0.99 -4.67
N LEU A 266 -4.98 -0.94 -3.34
CA LEU A 266 -5.57 -2.02 -2.55
C LEU A 266 -7.03 -2.29 -2.94
N CYS A 267 -7.81 -1.23 -3.13
CA CYS A 267 -9.20 -1.33 -3.56
C CYS A 267 -9.30 -1.95 -4.96
N GLY A 268 -8.47 -1.52 -5.88
CA GLY A 268 -8.42 -2.07 -7.24
C GLY A 268 -7.94 -3.50 -7.29
N ALA A 269 -6.94 -3.87 -6.48
CA ALA A 269 -6.46 -5.25 -6.37
C ALA A 269 -7.54 -6.18 -5.81
N ALA A 270 -8.26 -5.74 -4.75
CA ALA A 270 -9.40 -6.48 -4.21
C ALA A 270 -10.53 -6.65 -5.26
N GLY A 271 -10.87 -5.58 -5.99
CA GLY A 271 -11.84 -5.63 -7.08
C GLY A 271 -11.39 -6.55 -8.20
N SER A 272 -10.11 -6.51 -8.58
CA SER A 272 -9.54 -7.41 -9.60
C SER A 272 -9.64 -8.89 -9.19
N ASN A 273 -9.40 -9.20 -7.92
CA ASN A 273 -9.53 -10.56 -7.40
C ASN A 273 -11.00 -11.07 -7.42
N MET A 274 -11.97 -10.15 -7.24
CA MET A 274 -13.39 -10.52 -7.24
C MET A 274 -13.98 -10.64 -8.65
N THR A 275 -13.47 -9.86 -9.60
CA THR A 275 -14.07 -9.73 -10.95
C THR A 275 -13.21 -10.32 -12.06
N GLY A 276 -11.94 -10.62 -11.80
CA GLY A 276 -10.96 -11.00 -12.83
C GLY A 276 -10.50 -9.82 -13.71
N THR A 277 -11.06 -8.62 -13.54
CA THR A 277 -10.72 -7.45 -14.35
C THR A 277 -9.49 -6.76 -13.77
N ARG A 278 -8.46 -6.52 -14.59
CA ARG A 278 -7.21 -5.90 -14.13
C ARG A 278 -7.35 -4.41 -13.91
N LEU A 279 -6.91 -3.94 -12.75
CA LEU A 279 -6.75 -2.53 -12.45
C LEU A 279 -5.71 -1.87 -13.36
N GLN A 280 -6.05 -0.74 -13.97
CA GLN A 280 -5.12 0.16 -14.62
C GLN A 280 -4.63 1.21 -13.60
N VAL A 281 -3.59 0.87 -12.83
CA VAL A 281 -3.14 1.65 -11.66
C VAL A 281 -2.86 3.12 -12.03
N ASN A 282 -2.10 3.35 -13.11
CA ASN A 282 -1.76 4.72 -13.50
C ASN A 282 -2.99 5.54 -13.92
N GLN A 283 -3.93 4.92 -14.65
CA GLN A 283 -5.19 5.59 -15.02
C GLN A 283 -6.03 5.91 -13.78
N GLN A 284 -6.02 5.02 -12.78
CA GLN A 284 -6.72 5.26 -11.52
C GLN A 284 -6.10 6.42 -10.74
N LEU A 285 -4.77 6.54 -10.71
CA LEU A 285 -4.07 7.66 -10.08
C LEU A 285 -4.35 8.99 -10.79
N ILE A 286 -4.38 9.00 -12.13
CA ILE A 286 -4.77 10.17 -12.91
C ILE A 286 -6.18 10.62 -12.54
N ALA A 287 -7.13 9.68 -12.48
CA ALA A 287 -8.52 9.99 -12.11
C ALA A 287 -8.63 10.51 -10.67
N GLN A 288 -7.94 9.88 -9.70
CA GLN A 288 -7.89 10.34 -8.31
C GLN A 288 -7.24 11.72 -8.20
N GLY A 289 -6.17 11.97 -8.95
CA GLY A 289 -5.50 13.26 -9.02
C GLY A 289 -6.43 14.36 -9.50
N LEU A 290 -7.11 14.14 -10.63
CA LEU A 290 -8.08 15.10 -11.18
C LEU A 290 -9.26 15.34 -10.24
N GLY A 291 -9.77 14.28 -9.60
CA GLY A 291 -10.82 14.41 -8.58
C GLY A 291 -10.39 15.27 -7.39
N ASN A 292 -9.20 15.01 -6.84
CA ASN A 292 -8.68 15.76 -5.70
C ASN A 292 -8.26 17.20 -6.04
N ILE A 293 -7.91 17.48 -7.30
CA ILE A 293 -7.73 18.86 -7.78
C ILE A 293 -9.07 19.61 -7.82
N ALA A 294 -10.15 18.96 -8.26
CA ALA A 294 -11.44 19.60 -8.40
C ALA A 294 -12.15 19.84 -7.04
N LEU A 295 -12.09 18.89 -6.12
CA LEU A 295 -12.87 18.88 -4.87
C LEU A 295 -12.74 20.14 -4.00
N PRO A 296 -11.56 20.74 -3.80
CA PRO A 296 -11.41 21.97 -3.03
C PRO A 296 -12.27 23.14 -3.50
N PHE A 297 -12.48 23.27 -4.81
CA PHE A 297 -13.32 24.33 -5.40
C PHE A 297 -14.82 24.16 -5.13
N PHE A 298 -15.22 22.99 -4.65
CA PHE A 298 -16.59 22.74 -4.17
C PHE A 298 -16.70 22.82 -2.64
N GLY A 299 -15.61 23.13 -1.93
CA GLY A 299 -15.55 23.09 -0.47
C GLY A 299 -15.52 21.67 0.10
N ALA A 300 -15.25 20.70 -0.73
CA ALA A 300 -15.26 19.28 -0.40
C ALA A 300 -13.92 18.80 0.21
N ILE A 301 -13.94 17.63 0.81
CA ILE A 301 -12.73 16.97 1.37
C ILE A 301 -12.09 16.03 0.33
N PRO A 302 -10.79 15.69 0.49
CA PRO A 302 -10.13 14.75 -0.43
C PRO A 302 -10.82 13.40 -0.45
N THR A 303 -10.80 12.79 -1.63
CA THR A 303 -11.40 11.48 -1.90
C THR A 303 -10.35 10.43 -2.11
N THR A 304 -10.69 9.20 -1.75
CA THR A 304 -9.92 7.99 -2.11
C THR A 304 -10.87 6.86 -2.49
N SER A 305 -10.31 5.77 -3.04
CA SER A 305 -11.08 4.59 -3.38
C SER A 305 -11.61 3.87 -2.14
N ALA A 306 -12.89 3.52 -2.13
CA ALA A 306 -13.60 2.96 -0.99
C ALA A 306 -13.85 1.46 -1.17
N MET A 307 -13.04 0.61 -0.54
CA MET A 307 -13.11 -0.84 -0.69
C MET A 307 -14.49 -1.43 -0.32
N ILE A 308 -15.09 -0.97 0.78
CA ILE A 308 -16.41 -1.47 1.24
C ILE A 308 -17.48 -1.15 0.18
N ARG A 309 -17.51 0.08 -0.32
CA ARG A 309 -18.47 0.51 -1.37
C ARG A 309 -18.23 -0.25 -2.68
N THR A 310 -16.98 -0.46 -3.07
CA THR A 310 -16.59 -1.24 -4.25
C THR A 310 -17.03 -2.71 -4.13
N LYS A 311 -16.83 -3.33 -2.96
CA LYS A 311 -17.34 -4.69 -2.70
C LYS A 311 -18.87 -4.76 -2.83
N VAL A 312 -19.59 -3.78 -2.27
CA VAL A 312 -21.05 -3.70 -2.39
C VAL A 312 -21.47 -3.56 -3.85
N ALA A 313 -20.80 -2.71 -4.63
CA ALA A 313 -21.07 -2.56 -6.07
C ALA A 313 -20.94 -3.90 -6.81
N ILE A 314 -19.82 -4.59 -6.62
CA ILE A 314 -19.54 -5.89 -7.28
C ILE A 314 -20.56 -6.94 -6.85
N GLN A 315 -20.86 -7.05 -5.54
CA GLN A 315 -21.82 -8.02 -5.01
C GLN A 315 -23.26 -7.74 -5.46
N ALA A 316 -23.60 -6.48 -5.70
CA ALA A 316 -24.90 -6.08 -6.25
C ALA A 316 -25.01 -6.26 -7.79
N GLY A 317 -23.93 -6.76 -8.42
CA GLY A 317 -23.93 -7.10 -9.84
C GLY A 317 -23.51 -5.97 -10.78
N ALA A 318 -22.77 -4.97 -10.30
CA ALA A 318 -22.23 -3.88 -11.12
C ALA A 318 -21.48 -4.42 -12.36
N GLN A 319 -21.75 -3.84 -13.52
CA GLN A 319 -21.17 -4.25 -14.80
C GLN A 319 -20.17 -3.23 -15.34
N THR A 320 -20.42 -1.93 -15.11
CA THR A 320 -19.61 -0.86 -15.68
C THR A 320 -19.33 0.25 -14.67
N ARG A 321 -18.52 1.22 -15.08
CA ARG A 321 -18.26 2.45 -14.32
C ARG A 321 -19.48 3.33 -14.09
N LEU A 322 -20.57 3.11 -14.81
CA LEU A 322 -21.84 3.82 -14.59
C LEU A 322 -22.37 3.66 -13.18
N VAL A 323 -22.07 2.54 -12.50
CA VAL A 323 -22.45 2.35 -11.10
C VAL A 323 -21.93 3.49 -10.21
N SER A 324 -20.70 3.98 -10.46
CA SER A 324 -20.12 5.10 -9.69
C SER A 324 -20.83 6.42 -9.97
N ILE A 325 -21.21 6.66 -11.22
CA ILE A 325 -21.96 7.87 -11.62
C ILE A 325 -23.39 7.81 -11.08
N ILE A 326 -24.05 6.67 -11.21
CA ILE A 326 -25.42 6.46 -10.74
C ILE A 326 -25.50 6.66 -9.22
N HIS A 327 -24.60 6.05 -8.45
CA HIS A 327 -24.60 6.25 -7.00
C HIS A 327 -24.39 7.71 -6.61
N ALA A 328 -23.55 8.44 -7.32
CA ALA A 328 -23.31 9.85 -7.08
C ALA A 328 -24.55 10.71 -7.40
N LEU A 329 -25.26 10.41 -8.48
CA LEU A 329 -26.52 11.08 -8.82
C LEU A 329 -27.62 10.78 -7.79
N ILE A 330 -27.67 9.56 -7.26
CA ILE A 330 -28.59 9.19 -6.17
C ILE A 330 -28.26 9.96 -4.89
N LEU A 331 -26.96 10.09 -4.54
CA LEU A 331 -26.55 10.92 -3.40
C LEU A 331 -26.89 12.39 -3.61
N LEU A 332 -26.74 12.90 -4.82
CA LEU A 332 -27.16 14.26 -5.21
C LEU A 332 -28.67 14.43 -5.00
N ALA A 333 -29.47 13.51 -5.53
CA ALA A 333 -30.91 13.53 -5.33
C ALA A 333 -31.27 13.45 -3.83
N ALA A 334 -30.60 12.60 -3.06
CA ALA A 334 -30.79 12.49 -1.62
C ALA A 334 -30.45 13.79 -0.87
N MET A 335 -29.39 14.50 -1.27
CA MET A 335 -29.02 15.79 -0.72
C MET A 335 -30.13 16.83 -0.88
N PHE A 336 -30.75 16.89 -2.06
CA PHE A 336 -31.83 17.86 -2.32
C PHE A 336 -33.17 17.47 -1.69
N LEU A 337 -33.52 16.18 -1.73
CA LEU A 337 -34.83 15.71 -1.29
C LEU A 337 -34.89 15.47 0.22
N PHE A 338 -33.80 14.97 0.81
CA PHE A 338 -33.81 14.53 2.22
C PHE A 338 -32.98 15.42 3.16
N ALA A 339 -32.49 16.60 2.71
CA ALA A 339 -31.73 17.53 3.56
C ALA A 339 -32.40 17.79 4.92
N PRO A 340 -33.72 18.10 5.03
CA PRO A 340 -34.35 18.37 6.32
C PRO A 340 -34.38 17.17 7.28
N PHE A 341 -34.30 15.94 6.74
CA PHE A 341 -34.21 14.73 7.56
C PHE A 341 -32.75 14.42 7.96
N ILE A 342 -31.81 14.70 7.06
CA ILE A 342 -30.36 14.50 7.30
C ILE A 342 -29.88 15.43 8.42
N GLU A 343 -30.34 16.69 8.45
CA GLU A 343 -30.02 17.66 9.50
C GLU A 343 -30.45 17.23 10.91
N LYS A 344 -31.46 16.37 11.03
CA LYS A 344 -31.93 15.83 12.30
C LYS A 344 -31.12 14.65 12.84
N ILE A 345 -30.12 14.18 12.10
CA ILE A 345 -29.28 13.05 12.53
C ILE A 345 -28.35 13.51 13.66
N PRO A 346 -28.37 12.85 14.83
CA PRO A 346 -27.50 13.20 15.94
C PRO A 346 -26.01 12.89 15.63
N LEU A 347 -25.12 13.76 16.08
CA LEU A 347 -23.67 13.55 15.95
C LEU A 347 -23.21 12.27 16.66
N ALA A 348 -23.83 11.93 17.77
CA ALA A 348 -23.58 10.68 18.49
C ALA A 348 -23.91 9.43 17.66
N ALA A 349 -24.94 9.50 16.81
CA ALA A 349 -25.26 8.43 15.86
C ALA A 349 -24.15 8.21 14.83
N LEU A 350 -23.60 9.30 14.29
CA LEU A 350 -22.46 9.23 13.37
C LEU A 350 -21.20 8.72 14.07
N ALA A 351 -20.98 9.11 15.31
CA ALA A 351 -19.86 8.61 16.10
C ALA A 351 -19.95 7.10 16.34
N GLY A 352 -21.12 6.60 16.78
CA GLY A 352 -21.35 5.16 16.92
C GLY A 352 -21.15 4.38 15.62
N LEU A 353 -21.64 4.93 14.51
CA LEU A 353 -21.41 4.38 13.18
C LEU A 353 -19.92 4.31 12.83
N LEU A 354 -19.18 5.41 13.03
CA LEU A 354 -17.75 5.47 12.72
C LEU A 354 -16.93 4.50 13.56
N MET A 355 -17.26 4.34 14.84
CA MET A 355 -16.60 3.36 15.71
C MET A 355 -16.77 1.93 15.20
N VAL A 356 -17.99 1.54 14.82
CA VAL A 356 -18.23 0.20 14.23
C VAL A 356 -17.52 0.02 12.90
N VAL A 357 -17.53 1.04 12.04
CA VAL A 357 -16.84 1.00 10.74
C VAL A 357 -15.33 0.91 10.92
N ALA A 358 -14.75 1.65 11.88
CA ALA A 358 -13.33 1.60 12.18
C ALA A 358 -12.88 0.18 12.55
N VAL A 359 -13.66 -0.52 13.39
CA VAL A 359 -13.40 -1.92 13.74
C VAL A 359 -13.53 -2.84 12.52
N ARG A 360 -14.58 -2.67 11.70
CA ARG A 360 -14.86 -3.53 10.53
C ARG A 360 -13.90 -3.32 9.35
N THR A 361 -13.19 -2.20 9.29
CA THR A 361 -12.22 -1.92 8.22
C THR A 361 -10.95 -2.76 8.36
N ASN A 362 -10.67 -3.28 9.55
CA ASN A 362 -9.48 -4.09 9.80
C ASN A 362 -9.64 -5.53 9.27
N GLU A 363 -8.54 -6.07 8.74
CA GLU A 363 -8.42 -7.46 8.28
C GLU A 363 -8.07 -8.40 9.46
N TRP A 364 -9.04 -8.61 10.37
CA TRP A 364 -8.81 -9.35 11.63
C TRP A 364 -8.23 -10.74 11.43
N GLU A 365 -8.67 -11.49 10.40
CA GLU A 365 -8.16 -12.83 10.09
C GLU A 365 -6.67 -12.78 9.73
N ALA A 366 -6.26 -11.79 8.95
CA ALA A 366 -4.86 -11.63 8.56
C ALA A 366 -4.00 -11.16 9.75
N ILE A 367 -4.51 -10.26 10.59
CA ILE A 367 -3.84 -9.82 11.83
C ILE A 367 -3.67 -11.02 12.76
N GLN A 368 -4.73 -11.78 13.02
CA GLN A 368 -4.68 -12.98 13.85
C GLN A 368 -3.67 -14.01 13.31
N ARG A 369 -3.57 -14.17 11.99
CA ARG A 369 -2.60 -15.08 11.37
C ARG A 369 -1.15 -14.65 11.64
N ILE A 370 -0.83 -13.34 11.56
CA ILE A 370 0.51 -12.81 11.85
C ILE A 370 0.93 -13.20 13.27
N PHE A 371 0.05 -12.98 14.27
CA PHE A 371 0.36 -13.24 15.67
C PHE A 371 0.31 -14.74 16.03
N SER A 372 -0.69 -15.48 15.56
CA SER A 372 -0.84 -16.92 15.86
C SER A 372 0.27 -17.77 15.25
N LYS A 373 0.75 -17.40 14.04
CA LYS A 373 1.87 -18.09 13.36
C LYS A 373 3.23 -17.54 13.74
N ARG A 374 3.30 -16.53 14.61
CA ARG A 374 4.52 -15.91 15.14
C ARG A 374 5.51 -15.45 14.04
N PHE A 375 5.01 -14.81 12.99
CA PHE A 375 5.86 -14.18 11.97
C PHE A 375 6.56 -12.95 12.55
N LYS A 376 7.73 -13.14 13.19
CA LYS A 376 8.42 -12.13 13.99
C LYS A 376 8.60 -10.80 13.25
N THR A 377 9.11 -10.83 12.02
CA THR A 377 9.34 -9.63 11.21
C THR A 377 8.04 -8.89 10.93
N ASP A 378 6.97 -9.62 10.58
CA ASP A 378 5.67 -9.05 10.27
C ASP A 378 4.99 -8.49 11.53
N MET A 379 5.17 -9.15 12.69
CA MET A 379 4.69 -8.66 13.99
C MET A 379 5.36 -7.34 14.37
N ILE A 380 6.69 -7.24 14.22
CA ILE A 380 7.45 -6.02 14.52
C ILE A 380 6.99 -4.89 13.60
N ALA A 381 6.93 -5.14 12.29
CA ALA A 381 6.51 -4.14 11.31
C ALA A 381 5.07 -3.64 11.57
N PHE A 382 4.14 -4.56 11.86
CA PHE A 382 2.76 -4.25 12.23
C PHE A 382 2.70 -3.38 13.50
N THR A 383 3.39 -3.80 14.58
CA THR A 383 3.32 -3.12 15.87
C THR A 383 3.94 -1.72 15.82
N ILE A 384 5.10 -1.58 15.16
CA ILE A 384 5.74 -0.27 14.97
C ILE A 384 4.83 0.66 14.16
N ALA A 385 4.26 0.19 13.05
CA ALA A 385 3.35 0.99 12.23
C ALA A 385 2.10 1.42 13.01
N MET A 386 1.50 0.52 13.80
CA MET A 386 0.34 0.83 14.64
C MET A 386 0.67 1.86 15.71
N LEU A 387 1.74 1.65 16.48
CA LEU A 387 2.15 2.55 17.57
C LEU A 387 2.55 3.93 17.03
N ALA A 388 3.36 3.97 15.95
CA ALA A 388 3.73 5.23 15.31
C ALA A 388 2.48 6.02 14.88
N THR A 389 1.47 5.32 14.33
CA THR A 389 0.21 5.97 13.91
C THR A 389 -0.55 6.60 15.07
N VAL A 390 -0.59 5.95 16.24
CA VAL A 390 -1.36 6.44 17.40
C VAL A 390 -0.61 7.51 18.19
N VAL A 391 0.71 7.36 18.34
CA VAL A 391 1.53 8.20 19.25
C VAL A 391 2.08 9.42 18.54
N LEU A 392 2.53 9.25 17.28
CA LEU A 392 3.07 10.33 16.47
C LEU A 392 1.96 10.99 15.65
N ASN A 393 2.32 12.01 14.89
CA ASN A 393 1.41 12.49 13.86
C ASN A 393 1.39 11.50 12.67
N LEU A 394 0.31 11.52 11.91
CA LEU A 394 0.07 10.54 10.85
C LEU A 394 1.10 10.63 9.71
N THR A 395 1.66 11.81 9.47
CA THR A 395 2.71 12.05 8.47
C THR A 395 3.98 11.32 8.83
N ASP A 396 4.46 11.46 10.07
CA ASP A 396 5.65 10.78 10.56
C ASP A 396 5.46 9.26 10.60
N ALA A 397 4.26 8.80 10.98
CA ALA A 397 3.93 7.37 10.96
C ALA A 397 4.03 6.75 9.56
N ILE A 398 3.60 7.47 8.51
CA ILE A 398 3.71 7.00 7.12
C ILE A 398 5.17 6.98 6.67
N LEU A 399 5.95 8.02 6.99
CA LEU A 399 7.37 8.06 6.67
C LEU A 399 8.13 6.92 7.34
N ILE A 400 7.92 6.71 8.63
CA ILE A 400 8.52 5.61 9.40
C ILE A 400 8.06 4.26 8.84
N GLY A 401 6.76 4.10 8.57
CA GLY A 401 6.21 2.88 7.99
C GLY A 401 6.80 2.55 6.61
N THR A 402 6.96 3.55 5.75
CA THR A 402 7.54 3.40 4.41
C THR A 402 9.04 3.06 4.50
N PHE A 403 9.78 3.74 5.38
CA PHE A 403 11.19 3.46 5.63
C PHE A 403 11.38 2.03 6.18
N LEU A 404 10.60 1.65 7.18
CA LEU A 404 10.62 0.30 7.76
C LEU A 404 10.27 -0.77 6.71
N ALA A 405 9.29 -0.48 5.86
CA ALA A 405 8.91 -1.33 4.75
C ALA A 405 10.08 -1.55 3.79
N GLY A 406 10.76 -0.47 3.41
CA GLY A 406 11.96 -0.52 2.57
C GLY A 406 13.08 -1.33 3.23
N ALA A 407 13.36 -1.09 4.51
CA ALA A 407 14.39 -1.81 5.26
C ALA A 407 14.10 -3.32 5.36
N VAL A 408 12.85 -3.70 5.66
CA VAL A 408 12.42 -5.12 5.70
C VAL A 408 12.53 -5.76 4.31
N PHE A 409 12.15 -5.05 3.26
CA PHE A 409 12.26 -5.52 1.88
C PHE A 409 13.72 -5.72 1.48
N LEU A 410 14.59 -4.74 1.75
CA LEU A 410 16.03 -4.83 1.50
C LEU A 410 16.65 -6.00 2.25
N ASN A 411 16.34 -6.16 3.52
CA ASN A 411 16.85 -7.27 4.32
C ASN A 411 16.42 -8.66 3.79
N LYS A 412 15.21 -8.77 3.23
CA LYS A 412 14.75 -10.01 2.59
C LYS A 412 15.44 -10.31 1.26
N ILE A 413 15.82 -9.29 0.51
CA ILE A 413 16.48 -9.43 -0.79
C ILE A 413 18.01 -9.50 -0.62
N ALA A 414 18.57 -8.89 0.41
CA ALA A 414 20.00 -8.79 0.65
C ALA A 414 20.70 -10.12 0.97
N SER A 415 19.95 -11.18 1.25
CA SER A 415 20.55 -12.49 1.52
C SER A 415 20.95 -13.17 0.21
N ILE A 416 22.27 -13.31 0.01
CA ILE A 416 22.83 -14.22 -0.99
C ILE A 416 23.26 -15.51 -0.25
N ASP A 417 22.83 -16.65 -0.77
CA ASP A 417 23.29 -17.95 -0.26
C ASP A 417 24.47 -18.41 -1.13
N ILE A 418 25.63 -18.60 -0.48
CA ILE A 418 26.86 -19.01 -1.14
C ILE A 418 27.32 -20.31 -0.52
N ASN A 419 27.28 -21.37 -1.31
CA ASN A 419 27.72 -22.69 -0.89
C ASN A 419 28.95 -23.12 -1.69
N VAL A 420 30.13 -23.07 -1.04
CA VAL A 420 31.40 -23.48 -1.63
C VAL A 420 31.64 -24.96 -1.35
N GLN A 421 31.82 -25.74 -2.39
CA GLN A 421 32.00 -27.21 -2.30
C GLN A 421 33.19 -27.64 -3.14
N ASP A 422 33.89 -28.65 -2.64
CA ASP A 422 34.88 -29.39 -3.42
C ASP A 422 34.16 -30.24 -4.48
N VAL A 423 34.82 -30.49 -5.60
CA VAL A 423 34.24 -31.25 -6.71
C VAL A 423 34.11 -32.73 -6.35
N ASP A 424 32.90 -33.26 -6.30
CA ASP A 424 32.63 -34.69 -6.14
C ASP A 424 32.75 -35.41 -7.49
N ILE A 425 33.93 -35.93 -7.73
CA ILE A 425 34.29 -36.66 -8.96
C ILE A 425 33.45 -37.94 -9.12
N LYS A 426 33.06 -38.61 -8.02
CA LYS A 426 32.22 -39.83 -8.08
C LYS A 426 30.82 -39.50 -8.63
N ARG A 427 30.24 -38.41 -8.17
CA ARG A 427 28.95 -37.93 -8.61
C ARG A 427 28.95 -37.48 -10.07
N LEU A 428 30.03 -36.85 -10.55
CA LEU A 428 30.21 -36.49 -11.95
C LEU A 428 30.26 -37.71 -12.88
N LYS A 429 31.03 -38.73 -12.48
CA LYS A 429 31.12 -40.01 -13.25
C LYS A 429 29.78 -40.73 -13.31
N GLN A 430 29.01 -40.73 -12.23
CA GLN A 430 27.64 -41.32 -12.23
C GLN A 430 26.68 -40.61 -13.19
N ARG A 431 26.92 -39.32 -13.47
CA ARG A 431 26.18 -38.52 -14.46
C ARG A 431 26.71 -38.68 -15.90
N GLY A 432 27.68 -39.53 -16.12
CA GLY A 432 28.26 -39.78 -17.45
C GLY A 432 29.29 -38.72 -17.88
N ILE A 433 29.73 -37.84 -16.96
CA ILE A 433 30.71 -36.78 -17.28
C ILE A 433 32.12 -37.38 -17.17
N LYS A 434 32.86 -37.35 -18.28
CA LYS A 434 34.24 -37.87 -18.35
C LYS A 434 35.16 -36.81 -17.73
N THR A 435 35.60 -37.02 -16.48
CA THR A 435 36.58 -36.20 -15.79
C THR A 435 37.89 -36.95 -15.68
N ALA A 436 39.02 -36.28 -15.74
CA ALA A 436 40.35 -36.87 -15.51
C ALA A 436 40.54 -37.26 -14.04
N GLY A 437 39.83 -36.59 -13.12
CA GLY A 437 39.82 -36.89 -11.69
C GLY A 437 41.17 -36.70 -10.99
N LYS A 438 42.01 -35.83 -11.52
CA LYS A 438 43.43 -35.69 -11.09
C LYS A 438 43.69 -34.49 -10.17
N CYS A 439 42.76 -33.53 -10.10
CA CYS A 439 42.97 -32.30 -9.32
C CYS A 439 41.94 -32.18 -8.20
N GLY A 440 42.41 -32.19 -6.94
CA GLY A 440 41.58 -31.99 -5.75
C GLY A 440 41.39 -30.54 -5.35
N HIS A 441 41.96 -29.59 -6.11
CA HIS A 441 41.97 -28.16 -5.80
C HIS A 441 40.98 -27.35 -6.68
N VAL A 442 39.96 -28.01 -7.22
CA VAL A 442 38.87 -27.37 -7.95
C VAL A 442 37.64 -27.23 -7.05
N ARG A 443 37.14 -26.01 -6.89
CA ARG A 443 35.98 -25.71 -6.04
C ARG A 443 34.86 -25.10 -6.88
N VAL A 444 33.63 -25.41 -6.50
CA VAL A 444 32.43 -24.79 -7.09
C VAL A 444 31.68 -24.03 -6.00
N ALA A 445 31.46 -22.76 -6.23
CA ALA A 445 30.62 -21.92 -5.39
C ALA A 445 29.26 -21.76 -6.06
N PHE A 446 28.21 -22.26 -5.47
CA PHE A 446 26.84 -22.08 -5.91
C PHE A 446 26.30 -20.81 -5.26
N LEU A 447 25.98 -19.80 -6.09
CA LEU A 447 25.43 -18.52 -5.66
C LEU A 447 23.93 -18.49 -5.95
N THR A 448 23.14 -18.14 -4.93
CA THR A 448 21.68 -18.00 -5.05
C THR A 448 21.23 -16.71 -4.39
N GLY A 449 20.66 -15.81 -5.15
CA GLY A 449 20.29 -14.45 -4.72
C GLY A 449 21.01 -13.36 -5.52
N PRO A 450 20.57 -12.10 -5.42
CA PRO A 450 21.23 -11.00 -6.10
C PRO A 450 22.56 -10.64 -5.45
N LEU A 451 23.56 -10.34 -6.28
CA LEU A 451 24.86 -9.85 -5.84
C LEU A 451 24.90 -8.32 -6.01
N PHE A 452 24.70 -7.59 -4.90
CA PHE A 452 24.61 -6.14 -4.87
C PHE A 452 25.11 -5.59 -3.54
N PHE A 453 25.15 -4.25 -3.38
CA PHE A 453 25.76 -3.59 -2.22
C PHE A 453 25.40 -4.18 -0.86
N ALA A 454 24.18 -4.69 -0.68
CA ALA A 454 23.75 -5.25 0.61
C ALA A 454 24.17 -6.71 0.83
N ALA A 455 24.70 -7.39 -0.19
CA ALA A 455 25.16 -8.78 -0.15
C ALA A 455 26.71 -8.91 -0.13
N THR A 456 27.44 -7.81 -0.28
CA THR A 456 28.91 -7.78 -0.40
C THR A 456 29.61 -8.41 0.82
N GLY A 457 29.14 -8.09 2.02
CA GLY A 457 29.71 -8.66 3.25
C GLY A 457 29.62 -10.19 3.34
N GLN A 458 28.47 -10.76 2.90
CA GLN A 458 28.29 -12.23 2.86
C GLN A 458 29.16 -12.87 1.77
N PHE A 459 29.34 -12.16 0.65
CA PHE A 459 30.21 -12.60 -0.44
C PHE A 459 31.67 -12.64 0.02
N ASP A 460 32.16 -11.57 0.62
CA ASP A 460 33.56 -11.50 1.12
C ASP A 460 33.81 -12.55 2.22
N GLU A 461 32.89 -12.75 3.16
CA GLU A 461 33.00 -13.77 4.22
C GLU A 461 33.08 -15.19 3.64
N ALA A 462 32.25 -15.51 2.62
CA ALA A 462 32.24 -16.83 2.00
C ALA A 462 33.58 -17.20 1.33
N PHE A 463 34.31 -16.19 0.84
CA PHE A 463 35.59 -16.38 0.16
C PHE A 463 36.82 -15.93 0.97
N ALA A 464 36.61 -15.53 2.24
CA ALA A 464 37.72 -15.07 3.10
C ALA A 464 38.83 -16.12 3.26
N ASN A 465 38.47 -17.39 3.45
CA ASN A 465 39.35 -18.50 3.77
C ASN A 465 39.68 -19.42 2.58
N LEU A 466 39.67 -18.87 1.35
CA LEU A 466 40.08 -19.62 0.18
C LEU A 466 41.59 -19.80 0.16
N THR A 467 42.05 -21.04 0.39
CA THR A 467 43.46 -21.46 0.28
C THR A 467 43.58 -22.60 -0.73
N ASP A 468 44.73 -22.77 -1.34
CA ASP A 468 45.09 -23.91 -2.20
C ASP A 468 44.04 -24.22 -3.29
N THR A 469 43.49 -23.16 -3.93
CA THR A 469 42.46 -23.28 -4.94
C THR A 469 43.04 -23.05 -6.32
N HIS A 470 43.10 -24.13 -7.14
CA HIS A 470 43.55 -24.07 -8.53
C HIS A 470 42.52 -23.39 -9.42
N ALA A 471 41.26 -23.78 -9.28
CA ALA A 471 40.14 -23.15 -10.00
C ALA A 471 38.95 -22.99 -9.10
N LEU A 472 38.41 -21.77 -9.04
CA LEU A 472 37.14 -21.47 -8.39
C LEU A 472 36.09 -21.21 -9.49
N ILE A 473 35.05 -22.01 -9.48
CA ILE A 473 33.95 -21.89 -10.44
C ILE A 473 32.75 -21.25 -9.73
N LEU A 474 32.38 -20.03 -10.11
CA LEU A 474 31.18 -19.37 -9.64
C LEU A 474 29.97 -19.81 -10.48
N SER A 475 29.09 -20.60 -9.88
CA SER A 475 27.80 -20.96 -10.49
C SER A 475 26.80 -19.84 -10.29
N MET A 476 26.59 -19.03 -11.34
CA MET A 476 25.82 -17.79 -11.33
C MET A 476 24.36 -17.96 -11.76
N ARG A 477 23.91 -19.22 -11.99
CA ARG A 477 22.54 -19.49 -12.45
C ARG A 477 21.45 -18.99 -11.49
N GLY A 478 21.77 -18.90 -10.19
CA GLY A 478 20.89 -18.37 -9.16
C GLY A 478 21.02 -16.86 -8.93
N VAL A 479 21.87 -16.15 -9.71
CA VAL A 479 22.15 -14.71 -9.54
C VAL A 479 21.42 -13.91 -10.62
N PRO A 480 20.25 -13.33 -10.32
CA PRO A 480 19.43 -12.62 -11.32
C PRO A 480 19.92 -11.20 -11.61
N LEU A 481 20.71 -10.61 -10.69
CA LEU A 481 21.15 -9.22 -10.72
C LEU A 481 22.55 -9.11 -10.12
N ILE A 482 23.39 -8.29 -10.76
CA ILE A 482 24.66 -7.79 -10.22
C ILE A 482 24.64 -6.27 -10.37
N ASP A 483 25.08 -5.53 -9.35
CA ASP A 483 25.31 -4.09 -9.41
C ASP A 483 26.82 -3.77 -9.41
N THR A 484 27.15 -2.47 -9.38
CA THR A 484 28.56 -2.01 -9.39
C THR A 484 29.36 -2.53 -8.20
N GLU A 485 28.79 -2.56 -7.01
CA GLU A 485 29.45 -3.06 -5.80
C GLU A 485 29.70 -4.58 -5.89
N GLY A 486 28.72 -5.31 -6.44
CA GLY A 486 28.87 -6.75 -6.70
C GLY A 486 29.97 -7.05 -7.72
N LEU A 487 30.16 -6.19 -8.75
CA LEU A 487 31.27 -6.31 -9.70
C LEU A 487 32.63 -6.06 -9.02
N GLU A 488 32.73 -5.06 -8.15
CA GLU A 488 33.95 -4.80 -7.38
C GLU A 488 34.35 -5.99 -6.50
N GLU A 489 33.38 -6.68 -5.90
CA GLU A 489 33.65 -7.89 -5.11
C GLU A 489 34.19 -9.03 -6.00
N ILE A 490 33.67 -9.17 -7.21
CA ILE A 490 34.20 -10.15 -8.17
C ILE A 490 35.62 -9.78 -8.59
N HIS A 491 35.92 -8.50 -8.82
CA HIS A 491 37.30 -8.04 -9.09
C HIS A 491 38.24 -8.38 -7.94
N ARG A 492 37.85 -8.08 -6.69
CA ARG A 492 38.67 -8.42 -5.51
C ARG A 492 38.93 -9.91 -5.39
N LEU A 493 37.90 -10.72 -5.65
CA LEU A 493 38.03 -12.18 -5.65
C LEU A 493 38.97 -12.68 -6.76
N TYR A 494 38.86 -12.10 -7.96
CA TYR A 494 39.74 -12.41 -9.08
C TYR A 494 41.21 -12.10 -8.74
N ASP A 495 41.50 -10.90 -8.24
CA ASP A 495 42.85 -10.49 -7.84
C ASP A 495 43.43 -11.38 -6.73
N LYS A 496 42.60 -11.76 -5.77
CA LYS A 496 42.98 -12.66 -4.67
C LYS A 496 43.40 -14.03 -5.21
N LEU A 497 42.61 -14.61 -6.11
CA LEU A 497 42.89 -15.90 -6.74
C LEU A 497 44.14 -15.83 -7.65
N GLN A 498 44.27 -14.79 -8.45
CA GLN A 498 45.43 -14.60 -9.31
C GLN A 498 46.76 -14.54 -8.49
N LYS A 499 46.78 -13.83 -7.38
CA LYS A 499 47.93 -13.77 -6.47
C LYS A 499 48.34 -15.15 -5.91
N GLN A 500 47.37 -16.07 -5.81
CA GLN A 500 47.61 -17.44 -5.36
C GLN A 500 47.91 -18.43 -6.52
N GLY A 501 47.93 -17.92 -7.77
CA GLY A 501 48.08 -18.77 -8.96
C GLY A 501 46.82 -19.57 -9.32
N GLY A 502 45.66 -19.18 -8.78
CA GLY A 502 44.38 -19.79 -9.06
C GLY A 502 43.66 -19.10 -10.23
N THR A 503 42.65 -19.74 -10.77
CA THR A 503 41.83 -19.25 -11.87
C THR A 503 40.37 -19.07 -11.44
N LEU A 504 39.76 -17.93 -11.81
CA LEU A 504 38.33 -17.68 -11.62
C LEU A 504 37.56 -18.05 -12.89
N MET A 505 36.53 -18.88 -12.75
CA MET A 505 35.68 -19.32 -13.84
C MET A 505 34.20 -19.07 -13.51
N PHE A 506 33.38 -18.84 -14.53
CA PHE A 506 31.94 -18.58 -14.38
C PHE A 506 31.11 -19.62 -15.11
N ALA A 507 29.98 -20.00 -14.51
CA ALA A 507 29.05 -20.94 -15.09
C ALA A 507 27.60 -20.45 -14.97
N GLY A 508 26.85 -20.50 -16.07
CA GLY A 508 25.41 -20.21 -16.08
C GLY A 508 25.04 -18.77 -15.83
N LEU A 509 25.80 -17.81 -16.38
CA LEU A 509 25.47 -16.39 -16.29
C LEU A 509 24.15 -16.08 -17.01
N HIS A 510 23.31 -15.26 -16.36
CA HIS A 510 22.14 -14.65 -16.98
C HIS A 510 22.57 -13.48 -17.90
N ASP A 511 21.78 -13.20 -18.95
CA ASP A 511 22.07 -12.14 -19.91
C ASP A 511 22.30 -10.78 -19.26
N ASN A 512 21.50 -10.42 -18.24
CA ASN A 512 21.66 -9.16 -17.50
C ASN A 512 22.98 -9.08 -16.74
N ALA A 513 23.38 -10.17 -16.08
CA ALA A 513 24.65 -10.24 -15.35
C ALA A 513 25.83 -10.18 -16.32
N ARG A 514 25.74 -10.89 -17.47
CA ARG A 514 26.74 -10.86 -18.53
C ARG A 514 26.91 -9.45 -19.09
N ALA A 515 25.82 -8.78 -19.44
CA ALA A 515 25.85 -7.41 -19.97
C ALA A 515 26.46 -6.39 -18.99
N MET A 516 26.28 -6.58 -17.67
CA MET A 516 26.92 -5.74 -16.65
C MET A 516 28.44 -5.99 -16.59
N MET A 517 28.86 -7.26 -16.62
CA MET A 517 30.28 -7.64 -16.63
C MET A 517 30.98 -7.21 -17.92
N GLU A 518 30.29 -7.22 -19.07
CA GLU A 518 30.81 -6.70 -20.35
C GLU A 518 31.04 -5.19 -20.29
N ARG A 519 30.09 -4.43 -19.72
CA ARG A 519 30.23 -2.96 -19.57
C ARG A 519 31.36 -2.57 -18.65
N ASP A 520 31.63 -3.36 -17.64
CA ASP A 520 32.71 -3.15 -16.67
C ASP A 520 34.09 -3.55 -17.24
N GLY A 521 34.15 -4.28 -18.36
CA GLY A 521 35.37 -4.85 -18.90
C GLY A 521 35.85 -6.12 -18.20
N LEU A 522 35.11 -6.63 -17.25
CA LEU A 522 35.47 -7.79 -16.43
C LEU A 522 35.62 -9.07 -17.27
N ILE A 523 34.83 -9.20 -18.35
CA ILE A 523 34.94 -10.33 -19.27
C ILE A 523 36.27 -10.35 -20.02
N GLU A 524 36.77 -9.19 -20.41
CA GLU A 524 38.10 -9.04 -21.08
C GLU A 524 39.24 -9.36 -20.11
N ILE A 525 39.13 -8.89 -18.84
CA ILE A 525 40.13 -9.10 -17.79
C ILE A 525 40.24 -10.59 -17.44
N ILE A 526 39.11 -11.27 -17.26
CA ILE A 526 39.06 -12.69 -16.84
C ILE A 526 39.34 -13.59 -18.07
N GLY A 527 39.01 -13.14 -19.27
CA GLY A 527 39.10 -13.88 -20.53
C GLY A 527 37.86 -14.72 -20.82
N GLU A 528 37.36 -14.60 -22.07
CA GLU A 528 36.11 -15.30 -22.51
C GLU A 528 36.16 -16.83 -22.31
N GLY A 529 37.35 -17.44 -22.41
CA GLY A 529 37.55 -18.87 -22.18
C GLY A 529 37.29 -19.35 -20.76
N ASN A 530 36.93 -18.46 -19.85
CA ASN A 530 36.56 -18.78 -18.43
C ASN A 530 35.05 -18.71 -18.19
N PHE A 531 34.22 -18.51 -19.22
CA PHE A 531 32.77 -18.43 -19.12
C PHE A 531 32.12 -19.64 -19.77
N PHE A 532 31.31 -20.37 -19.01
CA PHE A 532 30.72 -21.65 -19.41
C PHE A 532 29.22 -21.65 -19.22
N TRP A 533 28.53 -22.45 -20.02
CA TRP A 533 27.07 -22.65 -19.88
C TRP A 533 26.70 -23.43 -18.59
N SER A 534 27.57 -24.36 -18.17
CA SER A 534 27.33 -25.16 -16.96
C SER A 534 28.59 -25.35 -16.13
N SER A 535 28.40 -25.59 -14.83
CA SER A 535 29.50 -25.90 -13.88
C SER A 535 30.26 -27.16 -14.30
N ASP A 536 29.58 -28.14 -14.90
CA ASP A 536 30.19 -29.39 -15.38
C ASP A 536 31.21 -29.13 -16.50
N GLN A 537 30.90 -28.22 -17.43
CA GLN A 537 31.83 -27.80 -18.50
C GLN A 537 33.04 -27.08 -17.91
N ALA A 538 32.81 -26.18 -16.96
CA ALA A 538 33.87 -25.44 -16.28
C ALA A 538 34.81 -26.38 -15.50
N ILE A 539 34.27 -27.41 -14.82
CA ILE A 539 35.06 -28.41 -14.08
C ILE A 539 35.96 -29.21 -15.05
N VAL A 540 35.39 -29.69 -16.16
CA VAL A 540 36.15 -30.46 -17.17
C VAL A 540 37.28 -29.62 -17.75
N GLU A 541 37.04 -28.34 -17.99
CA GLU A 541 38.05 -27.43 -18.51
C GLU A 541 39.13 -27.08 -17.47
N ALA A 542 38.72 -26.86 -16.19
CA ALA A 542 39.66 -26.66 -15.08
C ALA A 542 40.63 -27.84 -14.89
N GLU A 543 40.13 -29.07 -15.05
CA GLU A 543 40.94 -30.28 -14.94
C GLU A 543 41.94 -30.48 -16.10
N LYS A 544 41.70 -29.90 -17.26
CA LYS A 544 42.65 -29.92 -18.42
C LYS A 544 43.82 -29.00 -18.19
N ARG A 545 43.68 -27.94 -17.39
CA ARG A 545 44.73 -26.98 -17.13
C ARG A 545 45.67 -27.52 -16.08
N GLY A 546 46.96 -27.25 -16.22
CA GLY A 546 47.99 -27.69 -15.28
C GLY A 546 47.76 -27.10 -13.88
N CYS A 547 47.86 -27.91 -12.83
CA CYS A 547 47.66 -27.51 -11.45
C CYS A 547 48.97 -27.48 -10.71
N GLN A 548 49.50 -26.30 -10.40
CA GLN A 548 50.77 -26.13 -9.67
C GLN A 548 50.72 -26.73 -8.25
N PHE A 549 49.57 -26.77 -7.59
CA PHE A 549 49.39 -27.40 -6.28
C PHE A 549 49.52 -28.91 -6.37
N CYS A 550 48.97 -29.56 -7.38
CA CYS A 550 49.12 -30.99 -7.60
C CYS A 550 50.55 -31.38 -8.00
N GLU A 551 51.26 -30.52 -8.71
CA GLU A 551 52.67 -30.73 -9.04
C GLU A 551 53.57 -30.63 -7.84
N SER A 552 53.37 -29.63 -6.96
CA SER A 552 54.11 -29.48 -5.72
C SER A 552 53.88 -30.63 -4.73
N GLU A 553 52.63 -31.12 -4.59
CA GLU A 553 52.33 -32.32 -3.79
C GLU A 553 53.04 -33.59 -4.30
N LYS A 554 53.09 -33.77 -5.63
CA LYS A 554 53.85 -34.90 -6.22
C LYS A 554 55.33 -34.80 -5.92
N LEU A 555 55.92 -33.63 -6.02
CA LEU A 555 57.33 -33.38 -5.70
C LEU A 555 57.64 -33.62 -4.22
N GLN A 556 56.75 -33.23 -3.31
CA GLN A 556 56.90 -33.52 -1.88
C GLN A 556 56.79 -35.01 -1.57
N LYS A 557 55.81 -35.73 -2.17
CA LYS A 557 55.67 -37.18 -1.99
C LYS A 557 56.87 -37.95 -2.53
N THR A 558 57.45 -37.51 -3.62
CA THR A 558 58.67 -38.12 -4.19
C THR A 558 59.90 -37.88 -3.33
N LYS A 559 59.99 -36.70 -2.65
CA LYS A 559 61.08 -36.40 -1.70
C LYS A 559 60.98 -37.13 -0.36
N VAL A 560 59.78 -37.55 0.04
CA VAL A 560 59.57 -38.30 1.28
C VAL A 560 59.79 -39.83 1.06
N MET A 561 59.72 -40.27 -0.20
CA MET A 561 59.98 -41.68 -0.57
C MET A 561 61.40 -41.97 -1.05
N SER A 562 62.24 -40.92 -1.22
CA SER A 562 63.67 -41.01 -1.46
C SER A 562 64.45 -40.78 -0.14
#